data_d2e04989aac1a821beeff5467b3f403e
#
_entry.id   d2e04989aac1a821beeff5467b3f403e
#
_cell.length_a   1.000
_cell.length_b   1.000
_cell.length_c   1.000
_cell.angle_alpha   90.00
_cell.angle_beta   90.00
_cell.angle_gamma   90.00
#
_symmetry.space_group_name_H-M   'P 1'
#
loop_
_entity.id
_entity.type
_entity.pdbx_description
1 polymer ?
#
loop_
_entity_poly.entity_id
_entity_poly.type
_entity_poly.pdbx_seq_one_letter_code
_entity_poly.pdbx_strand_id
1 'polypeptide(L)'
;MSKDSKARHQKGKLLSFIPNGEYYFSKGIKAYHRRDFHKAKKYLMRAMQLEPGEPMIICQLAIVHSEMGEYQESNQLLHMILEELDEDMVECHYFLANNYAHMGLFKDAYTHANTYLDLDRDGEFTEDTEDLLELLTLEAEDLDDELYEQDDLITKQEHARELLESGHFPKAVEILNSVIDEYPEYWSAYNNLALAYFYLGEVQKASDILEKVLEENPGNLHALCNKLVFAFYERDFRQVRLLKEALKKIKPLSIEHQFKLGATFALTGEYEAAFAWLRKLQKKGFEGDGPFYYWLSYSAYFTGREEMAKSAWKKAIEINPEKEGFEPWNDEKVTSSGFEDHYSSILKKLESDYIEERLFGLFLTSVSSRRDEILKSEAIVRNNKFSAMEKEYLSFVKTDQEAPAQVQAAHETAELFYENYHPIGTVEAGLYLMWFTIFAELTNNRQNIKNKKAWAAAIEYVWHKLRNEKVSQSKIAGRYGISASTMGKYVKSVNDRLQ
;
A
#
# COMPACT_ATOMS: atom_id res chain seq x y z
N MET A 1 -17.96 23.20 -80.89
CA MET A 1 -17.27 21.98 -80.45
C MET A 1 -17.17 22.03 -78.90
N SER A 2 -18.09 21.37 -78.28
CA SER A 2 -18.18 21.23 -76.79
C SER A 2 -17.37 20.02 -76.39
N LYS A 3 -16.43 20.19 -75.45
CA LYS A 3 -15.79 19.06 -74.76
C LYS A 3 -16.29 19.00 -73.30
N ASP A 4 -17.31 18.14 -73.08
CA ASP A 4 -17.71 17.71 -71.77
C ASP A 4 -16.64 16.80 -71.17
N SER A 5 -15.89 17.31 -70.17
CA SER A 5 -15.05 16.48 -69.33
C SER A 5 -15.82 16.06 -68.08
N LYS A 6 -16.43 14.86 -68.14
CA LYS A 6 -17.00 14.20 -66.98
C LYS A 6 -15.89 13.79 -66.00
N ALA A 7 -15.66 14.59 -64.96
CA ALA A 7 -14.86 14.17 -63.83
C ALA A 7 -15.62 13.04 -63.09
N ARG A 8 -15.06 11.83 -63.15
CA ARG A 8 -15.54 10.70 -62.32
C ARG A 8 -15.15 11.00 -60.87
N HIS A 9 -16.13 11.32 -60.03
CA HIS A 9 -15.97 11.26 -58.58
C HIS A 9 -15.73 9.79 -58.18
N GLN A 10 -14.46 9.44 -57.95
CA GLN A 10 -14.14 8.24 -57.19
C GLN A 10 -14.56 8.51 -55.73
N LYS A 11 -15.60 7.86 -55.27
CA LYS A 11 -15.94 7.79 -53.85
C LYS A 11 -14.79 7.09 -53.13
N GLY A 12 -14.02 7.82 -52.35
CA GLY A 12 -13.03 7.24 -51.49
C GLY A 12 -13.72 6.25 -50.51
N LYS A 13 -13.23 5.02 -50.45
CA LYS A 13 -13.63 4.08 -49.41
C LYS A 13 -13.11 4.60 -48.07
N LEU A 14 -13.97 5.00 -47.16
CA LEU A 14 -13.63 5.18 -45.76
C LEU A 14 -13.32 3.79 -45.20
N LEU A 15 -12.05 3.47 -45.08
CA LEU A 15 -11.59 2.34 -44.29
C LEU A 15 -11.59 2.81 -42.82
N SER A 16 -12.37 2.15 -41.97
CA SER A 16 -12.29 2.39 -40.52
C SER A 16 -10.91 1.91 -40.06
N PHE A 17 -10.08 2.83 -39.60
CA PHE A 17 -8.80 2.49 -38.98
C PHE A 17 -9.07 2.00 -37.57
N ILE A 18 -8.86 0.70 -37.33
CA ILE A 18 -8.89 0.11 -35.99
C ILE A 18 -7.43 0.02 -35.54
N PRO A 19 -7.01 0.82 -34.55
CA PRO A 19 -5.64 0.77 -34.04
C PRO A 19 -5.36 -0.61 -33.40
N ASN A 20 -4.30 -1.28 -33.85
CA ASN A 20 -3.76 -2.52 -33.27
C ASN A 20 -2.64 -2.24 -32.23
N GLY A 21 -2.08 -3.27 -31.64
CA GLY A 21 -0.96 -3.16 -30.71
C GLY A 21 0.26 -2.46 -31.32
N GLU A 22 0.66 -2.83 -32.53
CA GLU A 22 1.78 -2.22 -33.26
C GLU A 22 1.62 -0.69 -33.43
N TYR A 23 0.40 -0.23 -33.68
CA TYR A 23 0.12 1.22 -33.78
C TYR A 23 0.39 1.93 -32.45
N TYR A 24 -0.08 1.36 -31.34
CA TYR A 24 0.15 1.94 -30.02
C TYR A 24 1.60 1.79 -29.57
N PHE A 25 2.26 0.68 -29.88
CA PHE A 25 3.69 0.48 -29.67
C PHE A 25 4.50 1.59 -30.36
N SER A 26 4.31 1.79 -31.66
CA SER A 26 4.98 2.86 -32.40
C SER A 26 4.74 4.25 -31.81
N LYS A 27 3.56 4.51 -31.23
CA LYS A 27 3.28 5.76 -30.52
C LYS A 27 4.00 5.84 -29.17
N GLY A 28 4.08 4.73 -28.46
CA GLY A 28 4.81 4.61 -27.20
C GLY A 28 6.29 4.93 -27.40
N ILE A 29 6.93 4.28 -28.38
CA ILE A 29 8.34 4.53 -28.73
C ILE A 29 8.59 6.00 -29.11
N LYS A 30 7.71 6.61 -29.90
CA LYS A 30 7.83 8.03 -30.26
C LYS A 30 7.68 8.97 -29.05
N ALA A 31 6.87 8.60 -28.08
CA ALA A 31 6.72 9.36 -26.85
C ALA A 31 7.96 9.18 -25.95
N TYR A 32 8.49 7.96 -25.84
CA TYR A 32 9.73 7.64 -25.12
C TYR A 32 10.92 8.49 -25.63
N HIS A 33 11.17 8.49 -26.92
CA HIS A 33 12.25 9.31 -27.52
C HIS A 33 12.08 10.83 -27.29
N ARG A 34 10.86 11.28 -26.99
CA ARG A 34 10.58 12.68 -26.62
C ARG A 34 10.67 12.92 -25.11
N ARG A 35 11.07 11.90 -24.35
CA ARG A 35 11.08 11.89 -22.88
C ARG A 35 9.72 12.19 -22.23
N ASP A 36 8.60 11.89 -22.93
CA ASP A 36 7.25 11.99 -22.41
C ASP A 36 6.84 10.60 -21.88
N PHE A 37 7.46 10.21 -20.77
CA PHE A 37 7.34 8.85 -20.21
C PHE A 37 5.91 8.51 -19.81
N HIS A 38 5.13 9.45 -19.31
CA HIS A 38 3.72 9.22 -19.00
C HIS A 38 2.88 8.86 -20.24
N LYS A 39 3.12 9.53 -21.38
CA LYS A 39 2.44 9.15 -22.62
C LYS A 39 2.99 7.85 -23.19
N ALA A 40 4.29 7.61 -23.08
CA ALA A 40 4.90 6.34 -23.49
C ALA A 40 4.25 5.18 -22.74
N LYS A 41 4.22 5.23 -21.39
CA LYS A 41 3.55 4.26 -20.52
C LYS A 41 2.11 4.02 -20.95
N LYS A 42 1.30 5.08 -21.10
CA LYS A 42 -0.10 4.96 -21.52
C LYS A 42 -0.28 4.25 -22.87
N TYR A 43 0.55 4.55 -23.86
CA TYR A 43 0.47 3.92 -25.18
C TYR A 43 0.96 2.47 -25.13
N LEU A 44 2.06 2.18 -24.43
CA LEU A 44 2.60 0.84 -24.31
C LEU A 44 1.69 -0.08 -23.49
N MET A 45 1.07 0.40 -22.39
CA MET A 45 0.03 -0.34 -21.69
C MET A 45 -1.15 -0.69 -22.61
N ARG A 46 -1.54 0.23 -23.49
CA ARG A 46 -2.60 -0.06 -24.46
C ARG A 46 -2.16 -1.06 -25.52
N ALA A 47 -0.90 -1.02 -25.96
CA ALA A 47 -0.31 -2.00 -26.86
C ALA A 47 -0.32 -3.39 -26.21
N MET A 48 0.17 -3.51 -24.99
CA MET A 48 0.18 -4.76 -24.20
C MET A 48 -1.23 -5.34 -24.00
N GLN A 49 -2.24 -4.50 -23.75
CA GLN A 49 -3.64 -4.97 -23.64
C GLN A 49 -4.16 -5.57 -24.95
N LEU A 50 -3.70 -5.14 -26.11
CA LEU A 50 -4.11 -5.63 -27.41
C LEU A 50 -3.29 -6.83 -27.87
N GLU A 51 -2.04 -6.91 -27.45
CA GLU A 51 -1.07 -7.95 -27.79
C GLU A 51 -0.30 -8.39 -26.51
N PRO A 52 -0.96 -9.10 -25.58
CA PRO A 52 -0.40 -9.39 -24.25
C PRO A 52 0.75 -10.41 -24.24
N GLY A 53 0.95 -11.12 -25.32
CA GLY A 53 2.04 -12.12 -25.47
C GLY A 53 3.25 -11.61 -26.25
N GLU A 54 3.36 -10.32 -26.50
CA GLU A 54 4.46 -9.75 -27.29
C GLU A 54 5.58 -9.23 -26.39
N PRO A 55 6.73 -9.97 -26.27
CA PRO A 55 7.80 -9.64 -25.30
C PRO A 55 8.38 -8.24 -25.52
N MET A 56 8.54 -7.80 -26.76
CA MET A 56 9.08 -6.49 -27.10
C MET A 56 8.23 -5.32 -26.57
N ILE A 57 6.91 -5.47 -26.56
CA ILE A 57 6.00 -4.46 -26.02
C ILE A 57 6.19 -4.36 -24.51
N ILE A 58 6.29 -5.51 -23.84
CA ILE A 58 6.41 -5.60 -22.38
C ILE A 58 7.79 -5.11 -21.95
N CYS A 59 8.85 -5.48 -22.63
CA CYS A 59 10.21 -4.98 -22.38
C CYS A 59 10.27 -3.46 -22.49
N GLN A 60 9.74 -2.90 -23.57
CA GLN A 60 9.73 -1.43 -23.72
C GLN A 60 8.89 -0.74 -22.65
N LEU A 61 7.82 -1.37 -22.16
CA LEU A 61 7.06 -0.86 -21.03
C LEU A 61 7.87 -0.93 -19.72
N ALA A 62 8.62 -2.00 -19.50
CA ALA A 62 9.53 -2.14 -18.36
C ALA A 62 10.61 -1.05 -18.37
N ILE A 63 11.22 -0.77 -19.53
CA ILE A 63 12.20 0.32 -19.68
C ILE A 63 11.56 1.67 -19.30
N VAL A 64 10.33 1.94 -19.74
CA VAL A 64 9.63 3.18 -19.37
C VAL A 64 9.37 3.27 -17.88
N HIS A 65 9.01 2.15 -17.21
CA HIS A 65 8.88 2.11 -15.76
C HIS A 65 10.20 2.41 -15.07
N SER A 66 11.31 1.82 -15.53
CA SER A 66 12.66 2.08 -15.00
C SER A 66 13.04 3.57 -15.11
N GLU A 67 12.83 4.19 -16.26
CA GLU A 67 13.07 5.64 -16.48
C GLU A 67 12.19 6.55 -15.60
N MET A 68 11.07 6.05 -15.12
CA MET A 68 10.19 6.74 -14.18
C MET A 68 10.56 6.47 -12.71
N GLY A 69 11.57 5.63 -12.43
CA GLY A 69 11.95 5.21 -11.09
C GLY A 69 11.00 4.16 -10.48
N GLU A 70 10.13 3.57 -11.28
CA GLU A 70 9.18 2.53 -10.90
C GLU A 70 9.85 1.14 -11.09
N TYR A 71 10.95 0.91 -10.36
CA TYR A 71 11.82 -0.25 -10.58
C TYR A 71 11.16 -1.59 -10.27
N GLN A 72 10.29 -1.66 -9.26
CA GLN A 72 9.58 -2.90 -8.91
C GLN A 72 8.62 -3.33 -10.00
N GLU A 73 7.83 -2.41 -10.56
CA GLU A 73 6.94 -2.68 -11.67
C GLU A 73 7.70 -3.08 -12.94
N SER A 74 8.86 -2.43 -13.17
CA SER A 74 9.77 -2.82 -14.26
C SER A 74 10.26 -4.26 -14.07
N ASN A 75 10.75 -4.63 -12.88
CA ASN A 75 11.24 -5.97 -12.59
C ASN A 75 10.16 -7.04 -12.77
N GLN A 76 8.92 -6.78 -12.32
CA GLN A 76 7.80 -7.71 -12.53
C GLN A 76 7.56 -8.00 -14.02
N LEU A 77 7.64 -6.98 -14.88
CA LEU A 77 7.48 -7.14 -16.31
C LEU A 77 8.65 -7.91 -16.94
N LEU A 78 9.88 -7.63 -16.52
CA LEU A 78 11.08 -8.31 -17.03
C LEU A 78 11.12 -9.79 -16.61
N HIS A 79 10.77 -10.11 -15.37
CA HIS A 79 10.63 -11.50 -14.92
C HIS A 79 9.52 -12.23 -15.67
N MET A 80 8.37 -11.58 -15.89
CA MET A 80 7.29 -12.19 -16.70
C MET A 80 7.76 -12.53 -18.11
N ILE A 81 8.63 -11.70 -18.73
CA ILE A 81 9.20 -12.05 -20.04
C ILE A 81 10.04 -13.31 -19.93
N LEU A 82 11.03 -13.34 -19.03
CA LEU A 82 11.97 -14.45 -18.89
C LEU A 82 11.30 -15.76 -18.45
N GLU A 83 10.29 -15.71 -17.60
CA GLU A 83 9.66 -16.89 -17.03
C GLU A 83 8.49 -17.44 -17.85
N GLU A 84 7.75 -16.57 -18.57
CA GLU A 84 6.48 -16.96 -19.19
C GLU A 84 6.44 -16.79 -20.72
N LEU A 85 7.28 -15.90 -21.30
CA LEU A 85 7.14 -15.50 -22.68
C LEU A 85 8.35 -15.84 -23.56
N ASP A 86 9.55 -15.43 -23.14
CA ASP A 86 10.78 -15.58 -23.92
C ASP A 86 12.00 -15.60 -23.03
N GLU A 87 12.47 -16.81 -22.70
CA GLU A 87 13.68 -17.04 -21.87
C GLU A 87 14.98 -16.61 -22.57
N ASP A 88 14.96 -16.51 -23.88
CA ASP A 88 16.12 -16.15 -24.72
C ASP A 88 16.29 -14.62 -24.85
N MET A 89 15.39 -13.81 -24.26
CA MET A 89 15.49 -12.34 -24.29
C MET A 89 16.49 -11.85 -23.23
N VAL A 90 17.78 -12.12 -23.48
CA VAL A 90 18.89 -11.92 -22.53
C VAL A 90 19.05 -10.47 -22.05
N GLU A 91 18.61 -9.48 -22.84
CA GLU A 91 18.66 -8.06 -22.48
C GLU A 91 17.85 -7.74 -21.21
N CYS A 92 16.86 -8.58 -20.88
CA CYS A 92 16.11 -8.43 -19.64
C CYS A 92 17.02 -8.52 -18.40
N HIS A 93 18.08 -9.33 -18.45
CA HIS A 93 19.04 -9.43 -17.35
C HIS A 93 19.83 -8.13 -17.15
N TYR A 94 20.22 -7.44 -18.22
CA TYR A 94 20.84 -6.12 -18.13
C TYR A 94 19.92 -5.09 -17.47
N PHE A 95 18.64 -5.03 -17.89
CA PHE A 95 17.69 -4.10 -17.27
C PHE A 95 17.37 -4.45 -15.81
N LEU A 96 17.28 -5.74 -15.47
CA LEU A 96 17.13 -6.20 -14.08
C LEU A 96 18.34 -5.79 -13.24
N ALA A 97 19.58 -6.00 -13.74
CA ALA A 97 20.79 -5.61 -13.04
C ALA A 97 20.79 -4.11 -12.71
N ASN A 98 20.46 -3.26 -13.68
CA ASN A 98 20.37 -1.81 -13.45
C ASN A 98 19.27 -1.44 -12.45
N ASN A 99 18.09 -2.03 -12.57
CA ASN A 99 16.99 -1.77 -11.64
C ASN A 99 17.36 -2.17 -10.22
N TYR A 100 17.92 -3.37 -10.02
CA TYR A 100 18.36 -3.84 -8.72
C TYR A 100 19.47 -2.95 -8.13
N ALA A 101 20.42 -2.49 -8.95
CA ALA A 101 21.43 -1.54 -8.50
C ALA A 101 20.82 -0.21 -8.02
N HIS A 102 19.85 0.32 -8.74
CA HIS A 102 19.11 1.51 -8.32
C HIS A 102 18.27 1.31 -7.06
N MET A 103 17.81 0.09 -6.79
CA MET A 103 17.10 -0.28 -5.57
C MET A 103 18.06 -0.54 -4.39
N GLY A 104 19.37 -0.57 -4.63
CA GLY A 104 20.38 -0.93 -3.63
C GLY A 104 20.50 -2.44 -3.38
N LEU A 105 19.87 -3.27 -4.19
CA LEU A 105 19.93 -4.74 -4.13
C LEU A 105 21.13 -5.21 -4.97
N PHE A 106 22.33 -4.98 -4.42
CA PHE A 106 23.57 -5.12 -5.18
C PHE A 106 23.94 -6.57 -5.51
N LYS A 107 23.54 -7.53 -4.68
CA LYS A 107 23.72 -8.96 -4.97
C LYS A 107 22.90 -9.39 -6.16
N ASP A 108 21.61 -9.01 -6.19
CA ASP A 108 20.73 -9.33 -7.31
C ASP A 108 21.21 -8.62 -8.59
N ALA A 109 21.65 -7.36 -8.46
CA ALA A 109 22.28 -6.62 -9.55
C ALA A 109 23.50 -7.33 -10.10
N TYR A 110 24.43 -7.76 -9.22
CA TYR A 110 25.63 -8.51 -9.59
C TYR A 110 25.30 -9.86 -10.27
N THR A 111 24.32 -10.58 -9.73
CA THR A 111 23.88 -11.87 -10.28
C THR A 111 23.36 -11.71 -11.70
N HIS A 112 22.44 -10.75 -11.92
CA HIS A 112 21.86 -10.50 -13.24
C HIS A 112 22.87 -9.92 -14.22
N ALA A 113 23.79 -9.06 -13.79
CA ALA A 113 24.85 -8.52 -14.64
C ALA A 113 25.79 -9.65 -15.14
N ASN A 114 26.22 -10.55 -14.27
CA ASN A 114 27.01 -11.70 -14.69
C ASN A 114 26.23 -12.67 -15.60
N THR A 115 24.96 -12.90 -15.31
CA THR A 115 24.11 -13.74 -16.16
C THR A 115 24.02 -13.18 -17.57
N TYR A 116 23.87 -11.85 -17.72
CA TYR A 116 23.87 -11.21 -19.02
C TYR A 116 25.18 -11.45 -19.77
N LEU A 117 26.35 -11.19 -19.14
CA LEU A 117 27.66 -11.39 -19.75
C LEU A 117 27.98 -12.85 -20.09
N ASP A 118 27.44 -13.80 -19.29
CA ASP A 118 27.60 -15.23 -19.58
C ASP A 118 26.79 -15.67 -20.80
N LEU A 119 25.60 -15.07 -20.99
CA LEU A 119 24.70 -15.39 -22.11
C LEU A 119 25.04 -14.63 -23.40
N ASP A 120 25.46 -13.37 -23.29
CA ASP A 120 25.77 -12.51 -24.46
C ASP A 120 26.99 -11.60 -24.21
N ARG A 121 28.19 -12.11 -24.48
CA ARG A 121 29.47 -11.40 -24.27
C ARG A 121 29.77 -10.30 -25.29
N ASP A 122 29.14 -10.34 -26.43
CA ASP A 122 29.33 -9.36 -27.53
C ASP A 122 28.03 -8.54 -27.77
N GLY A 123 27.12 -8.54 -26.80
CA GLY A 123 25.83 -7.89 -26.86
C GLY A 123 25.88 -6.35 -26.80
N GLU A 124 24.76 -5.72 -27.11
CA GLU A 124 24.62 -4.25 -27.15
C GLU A 124 24.97 -3.59 -25.80
N PHE A 125 24.72 -4.28 -24.66
CA PHE A 125 24.87 -3.74 -23.32
C PHE A 125 26.09 -4.28 -22.56
N THR A 126 27.04 -4.93 -23.25
CA THR A 126 28.21 -5.56 -22.62
C THR A 126 29.08 -4.52 -21.90
N GLU A 127 29.45 -3.42 -22.56
CA GLU A 127 30.30 -2.36 -21.99
C GLU A 127 29.61 -1.72 -20.75
N ASP A 128 28.32 -1.38 -20.86
CA ASP A 128 27.55 -0.82 -19.74
C ASP A 128 27.42 -1.79 -18.56
N THR A 129 27.33 -3.10 -18.84
CA THR A 129 27.26 -4.15 -17.81
C THR A 129 28.59 -4.35 -17.10
N GLU A 130 29.69 -4.32 -17.85
CA GLU A 130 31.05 -4.39 -17.28
C GLU A 130 31.33 -3.17 -16.40
N ASP A 131 30.93 -1.96 -16.82
CA ASP A 131 31.04 -0.74 -16.01
C ASP A 131 30.19 -0.85 -14.71
N LEU A 132 28.98 -1.40 -14.80
CA LEU A 132 28.13 -1.64 -13.64
C LEU A 132 28.80 -2.63 -12.68
N LEU A 133 29.37 -3.74 -13.17
CA LEU A 133 30.08 -4.71 -12.32
C LEU A 133 31.32 -4.09 -11.68
N GLU A 134 32.08 -3.25 -12.37
CA GLU A 134 33.21 -2.53 -11.81
C GLU A 134 32.75 -1.65 -10.64
N LEU A 135 31.66 -0.89 -10.81
CA LEU A 135 31.10 -0.06 -9.75
C LEU A 135 30.65 -0.89 -8.54
N LEU A 136 29.97 -2.01 -8.75
CA LEU A 136 29.50 -2.91 -7.70
C LEU A 136 30.67 -3.57 -6.93
N THR A 137 31.81 -3.79 -7.59
CA THR A 137 32.97 -4.46 -6.99
C THR A 137 33.96 -3.52 -6.34
N LEU A 138 33.96 -2.22 -6.67
CA LEU A 138 34.86 -1.21 -6.09
C LEU A 138 34.64 -0.94 -4.60
N GLU A 139 33.46 -1.25 -4.07
CA GLU A 139 33.09 -0.97 -2.69
C GLU A 139 33.27 -2.16 -1.73
N ALA A 140 33.60 -3.35 -2.22
CA ALA A 140 33.63 -4.58 -1.40
C ALA A 140 34.96 -5.35 -1.48
N GLU A 141 35.72 -5.39 -0.39
CA GLU A 141 36.91 -6.27 -0.24
C GLU A 141 36.54 -7.73 0.04
N ASP A 142 35.29 -8.00 0.58
CA ASP A 142 34.70 -9.33 0.80
C ASP A 142 33.26 -9.34 0.25
N LEU A 143 33.13 -9.52 -1.07
CA LEU A 143 31.92 -9.27 -1.85
C LEU A 143 30.66 -10.07 -1.44
N ASP A 144 30.82 -11.34 -1.09
CA ASP A 144 29.66 -12.23 -0.97
C ASP A 144 28.85 -11.99 0.33
N ASP A 145 29.52 -11.77 1.45
CA ASP A 145 28.83 -11.65 2.75
C ASP A 145 28.26 -10.25 2.97
N GLU A 146 28.99 -9.17 2.62
CA GLU A 146 28.52 -7.80 2.79
C GLU A 146 27.35 -7.43 1.86
N LEU A 147 27.41 -7.87 0.60
CA LEU A 147 26.31 -7.66 -0.35
C LEU A 147 25.06 -8.43 0.08
N TYR A 148 25.23 -9.65 0.61
CA TYR A 148 24.12 -10.45 1.11
C TYR A 148 23.42 -9.75 2.30
N GLU A 149 24.18 -9.23 3.25
CA GLU A 149 23.65 -8.52 4.43
C GLU A 149 22.91 -7.24 4.05
N GLN A 150 23.43 -6.45 3.08
CA GLN A 150 22.75 -5.25 2.59
C GLN A 150 21.43 -5.55 1.87
N ASP A 151 21.42 -6.51 0.98
CA ASP A 151 20.22 -6.90 0.22
C ASP A 151 19.15 -7.46 1.15
N ASP A 152 19.52 -8.27 2.14
CA ASP A 152 18.61 -8.81 3.14
C ASP A 152 17.97 -7.69 4.00
N LEU A 153 18.78 -6.73 4.45
CA LEU A 153 18.28 -5.56 5.19
C LEU A 153 17.29 -4.74 4.38
N ILE A 154 17.61 -4.43 3.12
CA ILE A 154 16.74 -3.64 2.24
C ILE A 154 15.44 -4.40 1.97
N THR A 155 15.51 -5.68 1.66
CA THR A 155 14.34 -6.53 1.40
C THR A 155 13.43 -6.62 2.63
N LYS A 156 13.99 -6.86 3.81
CA LYS A 156 13.23 -6.90 5.06
C LYS A 156 12.58 -5.55 5.39
N GLN A 157 13.31 -4.46 5.16
CA GLN A 157 12.81 -3.10 5.41
C GLN A 157 11.64 -2.77 4.48
N GLU A 158 11.75 -3.08 3.18
CA GLU A 158 10.70 -2.83 2.21
C GLU A 158 9.45 -3.65 2.53
N HIS A 159 9.63 -4.93 2.82
CA HIS A 159 8.54 -5.79 3.26
C HIS A 159 7.87 -5.29 4.55
N ALA A 160 8.65 -4.83 5.54
CA ALA A 160 8.09 -4.23 6.76
C ALA A 160 7.31 -2.95 6.44
N ARG A 161 7.78 -2.11 5.50
CA ARG A 161 7.08 -0.90 5.05
C ARG A 161 5.74 -1.25 4.39
N GLU A 162 5.73 -2.21 3.48
CA GLU A 162 4.49 -2.69 2.83
C GLU A 162 3.46 -3.21 3.84
N LEU A 163 3.92 -3.97 4.84
CA LEU A 163 3.07 -4.45 5.93
C LEU A 163 2.50 -3.32 6.79
N LEU A 164 3.30 -2.27 7.06
CA LEU A 164 2.82 -1.07 7.78
C LEU A 164 1.78 -0.30 6.96
N GLU A 165 2.02 -0.10 5.67
CA GLU A 165 1.11 0.61 4.76
C GLU A 165 -0.20 -0.15 4.56
N SER A 166 -0.14 -1.48 4.52
CA SER A 166 -1.32 -2.35 4.41
C SER A 166 -2.04 -2.61 5.74
N GLY A 167 -1.46 -2.16 6.87
CA GLY A 167 -2.06 -2.32 8.20
C GLY A 167 -1.81 -3.67 8.88
N HIS A 168 -0.88 -4.47 8.36
CA HIS A 168 -0.48 -5.78 8.94
C HIS A 168 0.56 -5.61 10.06
N PHE A 169 0.23 -4.78 11.05
CA PHE A 169 1.15 -4.37 12.10
C PHE A 169 1.79 -5.54 12.89
N PRO A 170 1.09 -6.65 13.24
CA PRO A 170 1.73 -7.76 13.94
C PRO A 170 2.89 -8.37 13.14
N LYS A 171 2.71 -8.59 11.83
CA LYS A 171 3.75 -9.13 10.97
C LYS A 171 4.90 -8.13 10.75
N ALA A 172 4.58 -6.85 10.63
CA ALA A 172 5.59 -5.80 10.58
C ALA A 172 6.46 -5.81 11.85
N VAL A 173 5.86 -6.01 13.04
CA VAL A 173 6.60 -6.12 14.31
C VAL A 173 7.57 -7.31 14.29
N GLU A 174 7.16 -8.47 13.78
CA GLU A 174 8.03 -9.66 13.68
C GLU A 174 9.25 -9.39 12.82
N ILE A 175 9.05 -8.85 11.62
CA ILE A 175 10.15 -8.52 10.70
C ILE A 175 11.05 -7.43 11.27
N LEU A 176 10.47 -6.36 11.83
CA LEU A 176 11.25 -5.25 12.38
C LEU A 176 12.08 -5.67 13.60
N ASN A 177 11.59 -6.58 14.43
CA ASN A 177 12.39 -7.16 15.51
C ASN A 177 13.56 -7.99 14.96
N SER A 178 13.34 -8.83 13.93
CA SER A 178 14.44 -9.56 13.28
C SER A 178 15.50 -8.59 12.72
N VAL A 179 15.08 -7.50 12.06
CA VAL A 179 16.01 -6.47 11.57
C VAL A 179 16.80 -5.83 12.71
N ILE A 180 16.16 -5.53 13.83
CA ILE A 180 16.83 -4.89 14.98
C ILE A 180 17.81 -5.86 15.66
N ASP A 181 17.50 -7.15 15.72
CA ASP A 181 18.38 -8.17 16.31
C ASP A 181 19.64 -8.35 15.45
N GLU A 182 19.52 -8.29 14.13
CA GLU A 182 20.63 -8.42 13.19
C GLU A 182 21.40 -7.10 13.00
N TYR A 183 20.68 -5.95 12.98
CA TYR A 183 21.23 -4.62 12.72
C TYR A 183 20.86 -3.64 13.86
N PRO A 184 21.48 -3.72 15.05
CA PRO A 184 21.08 -2.97 16.24
C PRO A 184 21.19 -1.45 16.12
N GLU A 185 22.00 -0.93 15.18
CA GLU A 185 22.20 0.51 14.95
C GLU A 185 21.28 1.07 13.84
N TYR A 186 20.40 0.22 13.27
CA TYR A 186 19.52 0.64 12.18
C TYR A 186 18.27 1.36 12.71
N TRP A 187 18.40 2.63 13.03
CA TRP A 187 17.36 3.45 13.66
C TRP A 187 16.05 3.55 12.88
N SER A 188 16.07 3.31 11.56
CA SER A 188 14.86 3.29 10.74
C SER A 188 13.92 2.16 11.17
N ALA A 189 14.45 0.97 11.49
CA ALA A 189 13.65 -0.15 11.99
C ALA A 189 12.98 0.18 13.32
N TYR A 190 13.68 0.82 14.25
CA TYR A 190 13.09 1.25 15.53
C TYR A 190 11.95 2.28 15.32
N ASN A 191 12.12 3.23 14.41
CA ASN A 191 11.08 4.22 14.10
C ASN A 191 9.83 3.57 13.52
N ASN A 192 9.98 2.56 12.67
CA ASN A 192 8.90 1.80 12.07
C ASN A 192 8.27 0.83 13.08
N LEU A 193 9.07 0.21 13.95
CA LEU A 193 8.59 -0.65 15.05
C LEU A 193 7.74 0.16 16.05
N ALA A 194 8.18 1.36 16.41
CA ALA A 194 7.39 2.26 17.25
C ALA A 194 6.05 2.61 16.60
N LEU A 195 6.05 2.86 15.29
CA LEU A 195 4.83 3.13 14.54
C LEU A 195 3.89 1.92 14.51
N ALA A 196 4.42 0.71 14.30
CA ALA A 196 3.64 -0.53 14.35
C ALA A 196 2.98 -0.74 15.73
N TYR A 197 3.74 -0.61 16.81
CA TYR A 197 3.20 -0.73 18.17
C TYR A 197 2.15 0.35 18.48
N PHE A 198 2.35 1.57 17.99
CA PHE A 198 1.38 2.63 18.17
C PHE A 198 0.03 2.28 17.51
N TYR A 199 0.05 1.79 16.27
CA TYR A 199 -1.18 1.37 15.59
C TYR A 199 -1.81 0.11 16.18
N LEU A 200 -1.03 -0.76 16.82
CA LEU A 200 -1.54 -1.88 17.63
C LEU A 200 -2.17 -1.41 18.95
N GLY A 201 -2.03 -0.13 19.31
CA GLY A 201 -2.50 0.44 20.57
C GLY A 201 -1.54 0.22 21.75
N GLU A 202 -0.36 -0.35 21.53
CA GLU A 202 0.68 -0.53 22.53
C GLU A 202 1.52 0.74 22.70
N VAL A 203 0.83 1.85 23.03
CA VAL A 203 1.38 3.21 23.03
C VAL A 203 2.60 3.35 23.94
N GLN A 204 2.62 2.66 25.09
CA GLN A 204 3.77 2.73 25.99
C GLN A 204 5.01 2.12 25.37
N LYS A 205 4.91 0.94 24.76
CA LYS A 205 6.04 0.32 24.04
C LYS A 205 6.54 1.21 22.91
N ALA A 206 5.62 1.79 22.14
CA ALA A 206 5.94 2.72 21.07
C ALA A 206 6.72 3.94 21.59
N SER A 207 6.30 4.51 22.72
CA SER A 207 6.97 5.65 23.34
C SER A 207 8.35 5.29 23.88
N ASP A 208 8.48 4.14 24.56
CA ASP A 208 9.75 3.67 25.12
C ASP A 208 10.80 3.44 24.01
N ILE A 209 10.39 2.91 22.85
CA ILE A 209 11.26 2.73 21.69
C ILE A 209 11.74 4.09 21.15
N LEU A 210 10.83 5.06 20.99
CA LEU A 210 11.23 6.39 20.50
C LEU A 210 12.12 7.12 21.51
N GLU A 211 11.94 6.92 22.81
CA GLU A 211 12.81 7.47 23.83
C GLU A 211 14.20 6.89 23.72
N LYS A 212 14.34 5.57 23.59
CA LYS A 212 15.63 4.90 23.33
C LYS A 212 16.32 5.48 22.07
N VAL A 213 15.57 5.63 20.95
CA VAL A 213 16.13 6.22 19.73
C VAL A 213 16.65 7.64 19.97
N LEU A 214 15.91 8.45 20.73
CA LEU A 214 16.27 9.85 20.98
C LEU A 214 17.36 10.02 22.05
N GLU A 215 17.56 9.04 22.92
CA GLU A 215 18.69 9.01 23.85
C GLU A 215 20.00 8.80 23.10
N GLU A 216 20.04 7.85 22.16
CA GLU A 216 21.23 7.54 21.35
C GLU A 216 21.41 8.52 20.17
N ASN A 217 20.31 8.96 19.56
CA ASN A 217 20.29 9.91 18.43
C ASN A 217 19.28 11.04 18.66
N PRO A 218 19.62 12.07 19.46
CA PRO A 218 18.71 13.17 19.80
C PRO A 218 18.21 13.98 18.60
N GLY A 219 18.92 13.89 17.46
CA GLY A 219 18.58 14.55 16.20
C GLY A 219 17.72 13.74 15.26
N ASN A 220 17.29 12.54 15.64
CA ASN A 220 16.49 11.68 14.78
C ASN A 220 15.13 12.31 14.47
N LEU A 221 15.02 12.87 13.25
CA LEU A 221 13.83 13.61 12.84
C LEU A 221 12.60 12.71 12.73
N HIS A 222 12.76 11.45 12.30
CA HIS A 222 11.65 10.49 12.21
C HIS A 222 11.08 10.19 13.59
N ALA A 223 11.94 9.96 14.60
CA ALA A 223 11.51 9.75 15.98
C ALA A 223 10.77 10.97 16.54
N LEU A 224 11.30 12.18 16.32
CA LEU A 224 10.63 13.42 16.75
C LEU A 224 9.28 13.64 16.08
N CYS A 225 9.18 13.35 14.77
CA CYS A 225 7.92 13.41 14.03
C CYS A 225 6.91 12.37 14.54
N ASN A 226 7.33 11.13 14.75
CA ASN A 226 6.47 10.08 15.30
C ASN A 226 6.01 10.43 16.72
N LYS A 227 6.88 10.96 17.56
CA LYS A 227 6.51 11.44 18.91
C LYS A 227 5.46 12.55 18.88
N LEU A 228 5.55 13.48 17.90
CA LEU A 228 4.50 14.49 17.69
C LEU A 228 3.18 13.87 17.27
N VAL A 229 3.20 12.91 16.35
CA VAL A 229 2.01 12.21 15.87
C VAL A 229 1.34 11.44 17.02
N PHE A 230 2.12 10.71 17.83
CA PHE A 230 1.59 9.98 18.99
C PHE A 230 0.93 10.93 19.98
N ALA A 231 1.62 12.00 20.39
CA ALA A 231 1.06 13.00 21.29
C ALA A 231 -0.22 13.64 20.76
N PHE A 232 -0.32 13.84 19.44
CA PHE A 232 -1.50 14.39 18.79
C PHE A 232 -2.71 13.46 18.90
N TYR A 233 -2.53 12.17 18.62
CA TYR A 233 -3.59 11.16 18.74
C TYR A 233 -3.98 10.90 20.21
N GLU A 234 -3.02 10.95 21.14
CA GLU A 234 -3.27 10.85 22.59
C GLU A 234 -3.90 12.12 23.20
N ARG A 235 -4.03 13.19 22.38
CA ARG A 235 -4.54 14.49 22.82
C ARG A 235 -3.71 15.15 23.93
N ASP A 236 -2.41 14.86 24.00
CA ASP A 236 -1.48 15.58 24.87
C ASP A 236 -1.09 16.93 24.21
N PHE A 237 -2.02 17.88 24.34
CA PHE A 237 -1.87 19.22 23.75
C PHE A 237 -0.64 19.98 24.26
N ARG A 238 -0.14 19.64 25.46
CA ARG A 238 1.09 20.23 25.98
C ARG A 238 2.32 19.77 25.18
N GLN A 239 2.46 18.49 25.01
CA GLN A 239 3.56 17.89 24.28
C GLN A 239 3.48 18.22 22.78
N VAL A 240 2.28 18.19 22.19
CA VAL A 240 2.02 18.63 20.81
C VAL A 240 2.58 20.03 20.57
N ARG A 241 2.25 21.00 21.45
CA ARG A 241 2.73 22.37 21.30
C ARG A 241 4.24 22.47 21.37
N LEU A 242 4.88 21.80 22.33
CA LEU A 242 6.34 21.82 22.50
C LEU A 242 7.05 21.23 21.29
N LEU A 243 6.61 20.08 20.81
CA LEU A 243 7.20 19.40 19.65
C LEU A 243 6.98 20.18 18.35
N LYS A 244 5.81 20.75 18.12
CA LYS A 244 5.54 21.63 16.97
C LYS A 244 6.49 22.81 16.93
N GLU A 245 6.70 23.52 18.04
CA GLU A 245 7.59 24.67 18.12
C GLU A 245 9.09 24.27 17.93
N ALA A 246 9.46 23.09 18.37
CA ALA A 246 10.79 22.55 18.12
C ALA A 246 10.98 22.20 16.64
N LEU A 247 10.06 21.44 16.06
CA LEU A 247 10.12 20.96 14.68
C LEU A 247 10.05 22.10 13.65
N LYS A 248 9.31 23.18 13.92
CA LYS A 248 9.29 24.37 13.06
C LYS A 248 10.67 25.05 12.88
N LYS A 249 11.60 24.83 13.80
CA LYS A 249 12.97 25.37 13.73
C LYS A 249 13.91 24.51 12.91
N ILE A 250 13.54 23.26 12.65
CA ILE A 250 14.36 22.30 11.90
C ILE A 250 14.24 22.60 10.40
N LYS A 251 15.37 22.56 9.71
CA LYS A 251 15.45 22.75 8.25
C LYS A 251 16.25 21.60 7.65
N PRO A 252 15.58 20.46 7.40
CA PRO A 252 16.26 19.29 6.87
C PRO A 252 16.75 19.53 5.44
N LEU A 253 17.87 18.88 5.09
CA LEU A 253 18.48 18.97 3.76
C LEU A 253 17.93 17.88 2.84
N SER A 254 17.74 16.63 3.32
CA SER A 254 17.26 15.53 2.51
C SER A 254 15.80 15.72 2.10
N ILE A 255 15.44 15.21 0.94
CA ILE A 255 14.08 15.23 0.38
C ILE A 255 13.14 14.47 1.30
N GLU A 256 13.54 13.27 1.72
CA GLU A 256 12.78 12.39 2.62
C GLU A 256 12.41 13.11 3.93
N HIS A 257 13.38 13.71 4.60
CA HIS A 257 13.15 14.44 5.84
C HIS A 257 12.26 15.68 5.64
N GLN A 258 12.38 16.38 4.49
CA GLN A 258 11.50 17.50 4.15
C GLN A 258 10.06 17.02 3.96
N PHE A 259 9.88 15.88 3.28
CA PHE A 259 8.56 15.27 3.11
C PHE A 259 7.98 14.78 4.45
N LYS A 260 8.74 14.01 5.23
CA LYS A 260 8.31 13.55 6.57
C LYS A 260 7.84 14.69 7.45
N LEU A 261 8.57 15.79 7.48
CA LEU A 261 8.23 16.97 8.27
C LEU A 261 6.95 17.64 7.73
N GLY A 262 6.84 17.79 6.41
CA GLY A 262 5.65 18.35 5.75
C GLY A 262 4.39 17.53 6.02
N ALA A 263 4.45 16.22 5.87
CA ALA A 263 3.36 15.30 6.14
C ALA A 263 2.96 15.30 7.63
N THR A 264 3.94 15.31 8.54
CA THR A 264 3.70 15.41 9.98
C THR A 264 2.97 16.71 10.36
N PHE A 265 3.37 17.84 9.80
CA PHE A 265 2.67 19.10 10.02
C PHE A 265 1.25 19.08 9.46
N ALA A 266 1.03 18.51 8.27
CA ALA A 266 -0.31 18.38 7.68
C ALA A 266 -1.22 17.53 8.58
N LEU A 267 -0.77 16.36 9.00
CA LEU A 267 -1.49 15.45 9.87
C LEU A 267 -1.86 16.08 11.21
N THR A 268 -0.99 16.93 11.75
CA THR A 268 -1.21 17.59 13.04
C THR A 268 -1.88 18.96 12.94
N GLY A 269 -2.37 19.35 11.74
CA GLY A 269 -3.15 20.57 11.51
C GLY A 269 -2.32 21.86 11.33
N GLU A 270 -0.99 21.76 11.18
CA GLU A 270 -0.11 22.89 10.90
C GLU A 270 0.01 23.14 9.38
N TYR A 271 -1.12 23.38 8.73
CA TYR A 271 -1.25 23.39 7.27
C TYR A 271 -0.35 24.40 6.53
N GLU A 272 -0.10 25.59 7.09
CA GLU A 272 0.79 26.57 6.47
C GLU A 272 2.26 26.06 6.45
N ALA A 273 2.72 25.47 7.53
CA ALA A 273 4.06 24.88 7.60
C ALA A 273 4.17 23.67 6.67
N ALA A 274 3.16 22.80 6.64
CA ALA A 274 3.06 21.66 5.75
C ALA A 274 3.11 22.10 4.27
N PHE A 275 2.26 23.06 3.90
CA PHE A 275 2.21 23.58 2.54
C PHE A 275 3.55 24.18 2.12
N ALA A 276 4.23 24.91 3.01
CA ALA A 276 5.53 25.50 2.69
C ALA A 276 6.57 24.44 2.32
N TRP A 277 6.62 23.31 3.07
CA TRP A 277 7.54 22.22 2.80
C TRP A 277 7.18 21.43 1.54
N LEU A 278 5.93 20.98 1.43
CA LEU A 278 5.47 20.15 0.30
C LEU A 278 5.53 20.95 -1.02
N ARG A 279 5.16 22.21 -1.02
CA ARG A 279 5.27 23.07 -2.19
C ARG A 279 6.71 23.35 -2.60
N LYS A 280 7.63 23.45 -1.64
CA LYS A 280 9.06 23.59 -1.91
C LYS A 280 9.62 22.35 -2.62
N LEU A 281 9.24 21.16 -2.16
CA LEU A 281 9.61 19.89 -2.80
C LEU A 281 9.09 19.83 -4.24
N GLN A 282 7.81 20.10 -4.44
CA GLN A 282 7.21 20.14 -5.78
C GLN A 282 7.92 21.12 -6.73
N LYS A 283 8.30 22.31 -6.24
CA LYS A 283 9.05 23.30 -7.04
C LYS A 283 10.47 22.84 -7.41
N LYS A 284 11.06 21.93 -6.63
CA LYS A 284 12.37 21.34 -6.91
C LYS A 284 12.30 20.17 -7.91
N GLY A 285 11.09 19.86 -8.43
CA GLY A 285 10.90 18.75 -9.36
C GLY A 285 10.65 17.40 -8.68
N PHE A 286 10.35 17.38 -7.36
CA PHE A 286 9.97 16.14 -6.70
C PHE A 286 8.63 15.65 -7.27
N GLU A 287 8.66 14.53 -7.94
CA GLU A 287 7.49 13.78 -8.39
C GLU A 287 7.06 12.88 -7.25
N GLY A 288 6.13 13.37 -6.44
CA GLY A 288 5.69 12.68 -5.24
C GLY A 288 4.76 11.50 -5.54
N ASP A 289 4.66 10.62 -4.56
CA ASP A 289 3.70 9.51 -4.48
C ASP A 289 2.28 9.97 -4.08
N GLY A 290 1.37 9.01 -3.92
CA GLY A 290 -0.01 9.26 -3.46
C GLY A 290 -0.09 10.03 -2.13
N PRO A 291 0.61 9.60 -1.08
CA PRO A 291 0.72 10.34 0.19
C PRO A 291 1.20 11.78 0.06
N PHE A 292 2.18 12.04 -0.82
CA PHE A 292 2.65 13.41 -1.07
C PHE A 292 1.55 14.30 -1.63
N TYR A 293 0.87 13.86 -2.68
CA TYR A 293 -0.21 14.65 -3.29
C TYR A 293 -1.43 14.76 -2.38
N TYR A 294 -1.72 13.75 -1.59
CA TYR A 294 -2.76 13.78 -0.56
C TYR A 294 -2.50 14.91 0.44
N TRP A 295 -1.33 14.93 1.09
CA TRP A 295 -0.99 15.96 2.07
C TRP A 295 -0.80 17.35 1.46
N LEU A 296 -0.31 17.42 0.22
CA LEU A 296 -0.24 18.71 -0.52
C LEU A 296 -1.65 19.26 -0.78
N SER A 297 -2.60 18.41 -1.15
CA SER A 297 -4.00 18.82 -1.35
C SER A 297 -4.62 19.34 -0.06
N TYR A 298 -4.51 18.57 1.03
CA TYR A 298 -5.02 18.97 2.35
C TYR A 298 -4.43 20.30 2.80
N SER A 299 -3.12 20.43 2.78
CA SER A 299 -2.45 21.65 3.21
C SER A 299 -2.78 22.85 2.31
N ALA A 300 -2.93 22.65 1.02
CA ALA A 300 -3.37 23.71 0.09
C ALA A 300 -4.81 24.16 0.37
N TYR A 301 -5.73 23.23 0.58
CA TYR A 301 -7.13 23.54 0.85
C TYR A 301 -7.31 24.36 2.14
N PHE A 302 -6.77 23.85 3.26
CA PHE A 302 -6.89 24.52 4.56
C PHE A 302 -6.10 25.84 4.66
N THR A 303 -5.31 26.16 3.65
CA THR A 303 -4.61 27.45 3.51
C THR A 303 -5.22 28.34 2.43
N GLY A 304 -6.43 28.01 1.93
CA GLY A 304 -7.21 28.83 0.98
C GLY A 304 -6.75 28.75 -0.48
N ARG A 305 -5.98 27.71 -0.85
CA ARG A 305 -5.42 27.54 -2.20
C ARG A 305 -6.19 26.45 -2.97
N GLU A 306 -7.49 26.65 -3.16
CA GLU A 306 -8.44 25.63 -3.65
C GLU A 306 -8.05 25.01 -5.01
N GLU A 307 -7.64 25.84 -6.00
CA GLU A 307 -7.27 25.32 -7.32
C GLU A 307 -6.07 24.36 -7.26
N MET A 308 -5.10 24.68 -6.40
CA MET A 308 -3.96 23.83 -6.18
C MET A 308 -4.34 22.58 -5.41
N ALA A 309 -5.24 22.69 -4.44
CA ALA A 309 -5.77 21.54 -3.71
C ALA A 309 -6.45 20.55 -4.67
N LYS A 310 -7.33 21.01 -5.55
CA LYS A 310 -8.02 20.19 -6.57
C LYS A 310 -7.03 19.54 -7.55
N SER A 311 -6.03 20.30 -8.00
CA SER A 311 -4.99 19.77 -8.91
C SER A 311 -4.13 18.69 -8.26
N ALA A 312 -3.74 18.88 -6.99
CA ALA A 312 -2.99 17.89 -6.22
C ALA A 312 -3.86 16.65 -5.93
N TRP A 313 -5.13 16.86 -5.57
CA TRP A 313 -6.08 15.77 -5.30
C TRP A 313 -6.27 14.86 -6.51
N LYS A 314 -6.40 15.44 -7.71
CA LYS A 314 -6.52 14.65 -8.93
C LYS A 314 -5.35 13.69 -9.12
N LYS A 315 -4.13 14.14 -8.84
CA LYS A 315 -2.94 13.29 -8.88
C LYS A 315 -2.95 12.22 -7.77
N ALA A 316 -3.38 12.60 -6.56
CA ALA A 316 -3.51 11.65 -5.46
C ALA A 316 -4.45 10.49 -5.80
N ILE A 317 -5.59 10.76 -6.44
CA ILE A 317 -6.56 9.73 -6.87
C ILE A 317 -6.08 8.94 -8.10
N GLU A 318 -5.33 9.57 -9.02
CA GLU A 318 -4.72 8.85 -10.14
C GLU A 318 -3.73 7.78 -9.65
N ILE A 319 -3.01 8.02 -8.55
CA ILE A 319 -2.05 7.09 -7.94
C ILE A 319 -2.76 6.15 -6.96
N ASN A 320 -3.61 6.69 -6.10
CA ASN A 320 -4.31 5.96 -5.02
C ASN A 320 -5.83 6.12 -5.15
N PRO A 321 -6.51 5.36 -6.03
CA PRO A 321 -7.96 5.45 -6.24
C PRO A 321 -8.80 5.20 -4.97
N GLU A 322 -8.27 4.47 -3.99
CA GLU A 322 -8.95 4.20 -2.71
C GLU A 322 -9.14 5.45 -1.85
N LYS A 323 -8.50 6.56 -2.18
CA LYS A 323 -8.69 7.85 -1.49
C LYS A 323 -9.88 8.66 -2.02
N GLU A 324 -10.55 8.18 -3.08
CA GLU A 324 -11.77 8.84 -3.58
C GLU A 324 -12.83 8.93 -2.47
N GLY A 325 -13.39 10.13 -2.28
CA GLY A 325 -14.34 10.43 -1.22
C GLY A 325 -13.74 11.05 0.05
N PHE A 326 -12.40 11.06 0.18
CA PHE A 326 -11.70 11.70 1.30
C PHE A 326 -11.13 13.08 0.94
N GLU A 327 -11.80 13.79 0.02
CA GLU A 327 -11.38 15.14 -0.36
C GLU A 327 -11.42 16.12 0.81
N PRO A 328 -10.43 17.01 0.96
CA PRO A 328 -10.38 17.95 2.08
C PRO A 328 -11.55 18.94 2.13
N TRP A 329 -12.31 19.10 1.03
CA TRP A 329 -13.53 19.92 0.97
C TRP A 329 -14.83 19.16 1.25
N ASN A 330 -14.76 17.87 1.51
CA ASN A 330 -15.90 17.00 1.80
C ASN A 330 -16.08 16.73 3.31
N ASP A 331 -15.55 17.58 4.17
CA ASP A 331 -15.49 17.40 5.63
C ASP A 331 -16.83 17.00 6.29
N GLU A 332 -17.98 17.41 5.71
CA GLU A 332 -19.30 16.97 6.20
C GLU A 332 -19.64 15.50 5.80
N LYS A 333 -19.02 14.96 4.74
CA LYS A 333 -19.24 13.59 4.29
C LYS A 333 -18.22 12.59 4.88
N VAL A 334 -17.00 13.02 5.13
CA VAL A 334 -15.92 12.18 5.70
C VAL A 334 -16.27 11.71 7.13
N THR A 335 -17.05 12.49 7.88
CA THR A 335 -17.55 12.09 9.21
C THR A 335 -18.74 11.14 9.16
N SER A 336 -19.35 10.90 7.99
CA SER A 336 -20.57 10.11 7.83
C SER A 336 -20.44 8.88 6.93
N SER A 337 -19.34 8.69 6.17
CA SER A 337 -19.14 7.51 5.32
C SER A 337 -17.96 6.68 5.81
N GLY A 338 -18.17 5.38 5.96
CA GLY A 338 -17.16 4.41 6.35
C GLY A 338 -16.63 3.61 5.17
N PHE A 339 -15.76 2.65 5.42
CA PHE A 339 -15.22 1.74 4.38
C PHE A 339 -16.32 0.99 3.62
N GLU A 340 -17.49 0.79 4.23
CA GLU A 340 -18.66 0.17 3.60
C GLU A 340 -19.22 0.96 2.41
N ASP A 341 -18.92 2.26 2.31
CA ASP A 341 -19.36 3.12 1.21
C ASP A 341 -18.26 3.35 0.15
N HIS A 342 -17.03 2.92 0.40
CA HIS A 342 -15.89 3.12 -0.49
C HIS A 342 -15.65 1.91 -1.40
N TYR A 343 -16.16 1.98 -2.62
CA TYR A 343 -16.09 0.92 -3.62
C TYR A 343 -14.67 0.40 -3.87
N SER A 344 -13.72 1.29 -4.17
CA SER A 344 -12.32 0.94 -4.46
C SER A 344 -11.62 0.29 -3.26
N SER A 345 -11.90 0.77 -2.04
CA SER A 345 -11.36 0.19 -0.81
C SER A 345 -11.85 -1.24 -0.57
N ILE A 346 -13.13 -1.51 -0.87
CA ILE A 346 -13.70 -2.87 -0.78
C ILE A 346 -13.03 -3.78 -1.80
N LEU A 347 -12.89 -3.33 -3.07
CA LEU A 347 -12.24 -4.13 -4.12
C LEU A 347 -10.80 -4.48 -3.75
N LYS A 348 -10.00 -3.52 -3.27
CA LYS A 348 -8.63 -3.76 -2.82
C LYS A 348 -8.56 -4.83 -1.72
N LYS A 349 -9.49 -4.80 -0.75
CA LYS A 349 -9.57 -5.84 0.28
C LYS A 349 -9.93 -7.21 -0.27
N LEU A 350 -10.84 -7.28 -1.25
CA LEU A 350 -11.23 -8.53 -1.90
C LEU A 350 -10.09 -9.16 -2.73
N GLU A 351 -9.15 -8.36 -3.22
CA GLU A 351 -8.00 -8.79 -4.01
C GLU A 351 -6.75 -9.05 -3.14
N SER A 352 -6.78 -8.72 -1.86
CA SER A 352 -5.66 -8.89 -0.93
C SER A 352 -5.17 -10.34 -0.86
N ASP A 353 -3.90 -10.53 -0.56
CA ASP A 353 -3.31 -11.85 -0.30
C ASP A 353 -3.69 -12.41 1.07
N TYR A 354 -4.19 -11.57 1.97
CA TYR A 354 -4.55 -11.90 3.35
C TYR A 354 -6.03 -12.29 3.47
N ILE A 355 -6.27 -13.46 4.06
CA ILE A 355 -7.62 -14.04 4.19
C ILE A 355 -8.55 -13.17 5.05
N GLU A 356 -8.02 -12.58 6.12
CA GLU A 356 -8.75 -11.70 7.03
C GLU A 356 -9.25 -10.43 6.34
N GLU A 357 -8.45 -9.88 5.44
CA GLU A 357 -8.85 -8.71 4.63
C GLU A 357 -9.91 -9.07 3.61
N ARG A 358 -9.77 -10.21 2.93
CA ARG A 358 -10.78 -10.67 1.97
C ARG A 358 -12.10 -10.98 2.66
N LEU A 359 -12.09 -11.60 3.84
CA LEU A 359 -13.28 -11.84 4.66
C LEU A 359 -13.92 -10.53 5.11
N PHE A 360 -13.11 -9.55 5.53
CA PHE A 360 -13.61 -8.22 5.85
C PHE A 360 -14.19 -7.53 4.61
N GLY A 361 -13.56 -7.65 3.45
CA GLY A 361 -14.08 -7.16 2.17
C GLY A 361 -15.45 -7.79 1.81
N LEU A 362 -15.63 -9.08 2.08
CA LEU A 362 -16.93 -9.78 1.88
C LEU A 362 -17.98 -9.25 2.86
N PHE A 363 -17.63 -9.00 4.13
CA PHE A 363 -18.53 -8.38 5.09
C PHE A 363 -18.90 -6.94 4.67
N LEU A 364 -17.93 -6.11 4.28
CA LEU A 364 -18.19 -4.77 3.78
C LEU A 364 -19.11 -4.81 2.54
N THR A 365 -18.92 -5.78 1.65
CA THR A 365 -19.80 -5.98 0.49
C THR A 365 -21.25 -6.23 0.91
N SER A 366 -21.48 -6.98 1.99
CA SER A 366 -22.84 -7.30 2.46
C SER A 366 -23.60 -6.08 2.99
N VAL A 367 -22.87 -5.16 3.65
CA VAL A 367 -23.47 -3.95 4.27
C VAL A 367 -23.40 -2.71 3.36
N SER A 368 -22.70 -2.80 2.22
CA SER A 368 -22.52 -1.69 1.29
C SER A 368 -23.77 -1.33 0.52
N SER A 369 -24.00 -0.02 0.35
CA SER A 369 -25.04 0.50 -0.55
C SER A 369 -24.76 0.15 -2.03
N ARG A 370 -23.52 -0.19 -2.39
CA ARG A 370 -23.07 -0.57 -3.75
C ARG A 370 -22.88 -2.09 -3.91
N ARG A 371 -23.51 -2.91 -3.08
CA ARG A 371 -23.38 -4.37 -3.06
C ARG A 371 -23.49 -5.01 -4.44
N ASP A 372 -24.53 -4.66 -5.21
CA ASP A 372 -24.77 -5.26 -6.53
C ASP A 372 -23.67 -4.94 -7.55
N GLU A 373 -23.07 -3.78 -7.44
CA GLU A 373 -21.94 -3.34 -8.29
C GLU A 373 -20.67 -4.11 -7.93
N ILE A 374 -20.37 -4.22 -6.64
CA ILE A 374 -19.22 -4.96 -6.11
C ILE A 374 -19.30 -6.43 -6.50
N LEU A 375 -20.46 -7.05 -6.37
CA LEU A 375 -20.69 -8.46 -6.72
C LEU A 375 -20.46 -8.78 -8.22
N LYS A 376 -20.56 -7.78 -9.09
CA LYS A 376 -20.29 -7.90 -10.54
C LYS A 376 -18.86 -7.53 -10.92
N SER A 377 -18.04 -7.07 -9.99
CA SER A 377 -16.66 -6.64 -10.24
C SER A 377 -15.75 -7.80 -10.61
N GLU A 378 -14.64 -7.51 -11.29
CA GLU A 378 -13.61 -8.51 -11.61
C GLU A 378 -12.97 -9.10 -10.35
N ALA A 379 -12.83 -8.31 -9.29
CA ALA A 379 -12.34 -8.74 -7.98
C ALA A 379 -13.15 -9.92 -7.38
N ILE A 380 -14.39 -10.11 -7.78
CA ILE A 380 -15.23 -11.26 -7.36
C ILE A 380 -15.37 -12.30 -8.47
N VAL A 381 -15.60 -11.86 -9.72
CA VAL A 381 -15.92 -12.78 -10.83
C VAL A 381 -14.69 -13.59 -11.26
N ARG A 382 -13.51 -13.00 -11.25
CA ARG A 382 -12.25 -13.63 -11.67
C ARG A 382 -11.34 -14.04 -10.52
N ASN A 383 -11.77 -13.88 -9.27
CA ASN A 383 -10.92 -14.14 -8.10
C ASN A 383 -10.69 -15.65 -7.90
N ASN A 384 -9.47 -16.08 -8.18
CA ASN A 384 -9.02 -17.46 -7.95
C ASN A 384 -8.43 -17.67 -6.54
N LYS A 385 -8.20 -16.60 -5.77
CA LYS A 385 -7.59 -16.63 -4.43
C LYS A 385 -8.56 -17.10 -3.32
N PHE A 386 -9.87 -17.05 -3.55
CA PHE A 386 -10.85 -17.41 -2.53
C PHE A 386 -10.79 -18.90 -2.18
N SER A 387 -10.54 -19.20 -0.90
CA SER A 387 -10.65 -20.53 -0.31
C SER A 387 -12.09 -21.06 -0.36
N ALA A 388 -12.28 -22.33 0.01
CA ALA A 388 -13.62 -22.93 0.07
C ALA A 388 -14.54 -22.16 1.03
N MET A 389 -14.05 -21.79 2.21
CA MET A 389 -14.79 -21.01 3.22
C MET A 389 -15.19 -19.61 2.70
N GLU A 390 -14.28 -18.92 2.02
CA GLU A 390 -14.57 -17.60 1.44
C GLU A 390 -15.59 -17.68 0.31
N LYS A 391 -15.58 -18.76 -0.48
CA LYS A 391 -16.60 -19.03 -1.51
C LYS A 391 -17.98 -19.29 -0.90
N GLU A 392 -18.02 -19.98 0.25
CA GLU A 392 -19.25 -20.17 1.03
C GLU A 392 -19.77 -18.83 1.56
N TYR A 393 -18.87 -17.99 2.09
CA TYR A 393 -19.20 -16.65 2.57
C TYR A 393 -19.70 -15.76 1.42
N LEU A 394 -19.03 -15.79 0.28
CA LEU A 394 -19.46 -15.06 -0.93
C LEU A 394 -20.84 -15.54 -1.42
N SER A 395 -21.11 -16.85 -1.39
CA SER A 395 -22.40 -17.40 -1.74
C SER A 395 -23.50 -16.87 -0.83
N PHE A 396 -23.25 -16.82 0.47
CA PHE A 396 -24.14 -16.20 1.45
C PHE A 396 -24.39 -14.72 1.15
N VAL A 397 -23.32 -13.94 0.91
CA VAL A 397 -23.44 -12.53 0.55
C VAL A 397 -24.19 -12.31 -0.76
N LYS A 398 -24.14 -13.24 -1.73
CA LYS A 398 -24.85 -13.13 -3.03
C LYS A 398 -26.35 -13.41 -2.95
N THR A 399 -26.74 -14.39 -2.16
CA THR A 399 -28.09 -14.98 -2.26
C THR A 399 -28.97 -14.71 -1.06
N ASP A 400 -28.40 -14.24 0.06
CA ASP A 400 -29.08 -14.14 1.36
C ASP A 400 -29.73 -15.46 1.82
N GLN A 401 -29.26 -16.60 1.29
CA GLN A 401 -29.73 -17.94 1.67
C GLN A 401 -28.95 -18.45 2.90
N GLU A 402 -29.46 -19.50 3.52
CA GLU A 402 -28.78 -20.13 4.66
C GLU A 402 -27.35 -20.52 4.32
N ALA A 403 -26.40 -19.96 5.06
CA ALA A 403 -24.98 -20.30 4.99
C ALA A 403 -24.65 -21.47 5.90
N PRO A 404 -23.48 -22.13 5.70
CA PRO A 404 -22.94 -23.03 6.72
C PRO A 404 -22.86 -22.31 8.09
N ALA A 405 -23.24 -23.03 9.14
CA ALA A 405 -23.41 -22.46 10.48
C ALA A 405 -22.19 -21.63 10.99
N GLN A 406 -20.97 -21.98 10.55
CA GLN A 406 -19.74 -21.25 10.88
C GLN A 406 -19.70 -19.88 10.19
N VAL A 407 -20.00 -19.84 8.90
CA VAL A 407 -20.01 -18.60 8.10
C VAL A 407 -21.07 -17.65 8.63
N GLN A 408 -22.27 -18.18 8.86
CA GLN A 408 -23.37 -17.40 9.43
C GLN A 408 -23.02 -16.84 10.81
N ALA A 409 -22.43 -17.67 11.69
CA ALA A 409 -22.01 -17.23 13.02
C ALA A 409 -20.90 -16.16 12.95
N ALA A 410 -19.99 -16.25 11.98
CA ALA A 410 -18.95 -15.24 11.78
C ALA A 410 -19.53 -13.92 11.30
N HIS A 411 -20.44 -13.97 10.35
CA HIS A 411 -21.15 -12.80 9.83
C HIS A 411 -21.95 -12.08 10.93
N GLU A 412 -22.79 -12.80 11.64
CA GLU A 412 -23.60 -12.26 12.73
C GLU A 412 -22.74 -11.69 13.90
N THR A 413 -21.52 -12.22 14.11
CA THR A 413 -20.58 -11.61 15.06
C THR A 413 -20.08 -10.26 14.57
N ALA A 414 -19.79 -10.12 13.26
CA ALA A 414 -19.39 -8.85 12.66
C ALA A 414 -20.55 -7.84 12.64
N GLU A 415 -21.80 -8.30 12.45
CA GLU A 415 -22.99 -7.45 12.55
C GLU A 415 -23.15 -6.86 13.95
N LEU A 416 -22.85 -7.63 15.03
CA LEU A 416 -22.85 -7.11 16.39
C LEU A 416 -21.85 -5.98 16.61
N PHE A 417 -20.71 -5.97 15.88
CA PHE A 417 -19.82 -4.81 15.86
C PHE A 417 -20.43 -3.66 15.07
N TYR A 418 -21.03 -3.95 13.90
CA TYR A 418 -21.60 -2.95 13.03
C TYR A 418 -22.72 -2.14 13.71
N GLU A 419 -23.54 -2.78 14.55
CA GLU A 419 -24.54 -2.10 15.37
C GLU A 419 -23.96 -0.99 16.27
N ASN A 420 -22.68 -1.11 16.69
CA ASN A 420 -22.05 -0.19 17.62
C ASN A 420 -20.94 0.67 17.02
N TYR A 421 -20.37 0.25 15.89
CA TYR A 421 -19.15 0.78 15.29
C TYR A 421 -19.32 1.02 13.78
N HIS A 422 -20.39 1.72 13.41
CA HIS A 422 -20.59 2.25 12.06
C HIS A 422 -20.73 3.79 12.13
N PRO A 423 -20.27 4.53 11.12
CA PRO A 423 -19.52 4.07 9.95
C PRO A 423 -18.14 3.49 10.32
N ILE A 424 -17.67 2.51 9.53
CA ILE A 424 -16.41 1.81 9.79
C ILE A 424 -15.25 2.66 9.30
N GLY A 425 -14.58 3.35 10.20
CA GLY A 425 -13.35 4.08 9.91
C GLY A 425 -12.09 3.22 10.05
N THR A 426 -10.93 3.84 9.89
CA THR A 426 -9.63 3.15 9.99
C THR A 426 -9.43 2.50 11.37
N VAL A 427 -9.91 3.13 12.41
CA VAL A 427 -9.79 2.62 13.79
C VAL A 427 -10.70 1.42 14.00
N GLU A 428 -11.95 1.53 13.57
CA GLU A 428 -12.95 0.47 13.68
C GLU A 428 -12.60 -0.74 12.82
N ALA A 429 -11.98 -0.54 11.66
CA ALA A 429 -11.51 -1.62 10.79
C ALA A 429 -10.59 -2.62 11.52
N GLY A 430 -9.77 -2.14 12.46
CA GLY A 430 -8.92 -3.01 13.30
C GLY A 430 -9.71 -4.03 14.13
N LEU A 431 -10.90 -3.66 14.61
CA LEU A 431 -11.78 -4.57 15.32
C LEU A 431 -12.28 -5.72 14.44
N TYR A 432 -12.68 -5.40 13.20
CA TYR A 432 -13.15 -6.39 12.23
C TYR A 432 -12.01 -7.28 11.73
N LEU A 433 -10.85 -6.73 11.45
CA LEU A 433 -9.68 -7.50 11.04
C LEU A 433 -9.27 -8.49 12.14
N MET A 434 -9.22 -8.05 13.40
CA MET A 434 -8.98 -8.94 14.55
C MET A 434 -9.99 -10.08 14.61
N TRP A 435 -11.27 -9.80 14.38
CA TRP A 435 -12.29 -10.84 14.32
C TRP A 435 -12.05 -11.85 13.20
N PHE A 436 -11.82 -11.36 11.97
CA PHE A 436 -11.67 -12.25 10.83
C PHE A 436 -10.38 -13.06 10.85
N THR A 437 -9.30 -12.55 11.48
CA THR A 437 -8.09 -13.32 11.79
C THR A 437 -8.43 -14.51 12.70
N ILE A 438 -9.14 -14.25 13.80
CA ILE A 438 -9.56 -15.31 14.74
C ILE A 438 -10.53 -16.28 14.06
N PHE A 439 -11.46 -15.81 13.26
CA PHE A 439 -12.39 -16.66 12.54
C PHE A 439 -11.67 -17.61 11.55
N ALA A 440 -10.70 -17.11 10.80
CA ALA A 440 -9.91 -17.92 9.88
C ALA A 440 -9.15 -19.02 10.65
N GLU A 441 -8.55 -18.69 11.79
CA GLU A 441 -7.86 -19.66 12.64
C GLU A 441 -8.82 -20.70 13.26
N LEU A 442 -9.98 -20.28 13.79
CA LEU A 442 -11.00 -21.19 14.30
C LEU A 442 -11.45 -22.20 13.25
N THR A 443 -11.60 -21.74 12.00
CA THR A 443 -12.00 -22.60 10.88
C THR A 443 -10.91 -23.60 10.52
N ASN A 444 -9.66 -23.14 10.43
CA ASN A 444 -8.51 -24.01 10.16
C ASN A 444 -8.36 -25.11 11.25
N ASN A 445 -8.63 -24.77 12.50
CA ASN A 445 -8.59 -25.69 13.65
C ASN A 445 -9.90 -26.47 13.83
N ARG A 446 -10.88 -26.37 12.93
CA ARG A 446 -12.20 -27.03 12.97
C ARG A 446 -12.97 -26.76 14.26
N GLN A 447 -12.83 -25.55 14.82
CA GLN A 447 -13.51 -25.14 16.05
C GLN A 447 -14.77 -24.35 15.72
N ASN A 448 -15.89 -24.66 16.40
CA ASN A 448 -17.18 -24.01 16.15
C ASN A 448 -17.38 -22.74 16.98
N ILE A 449 -17.98 -21.73 16.38
CA ILE A 449 -18.42 -20.49 17.04
C ILE A 449 -19.72 -20.79 17.79
N LYS A 450 -19.63 -21.09 19.10
CA LYS A 450 -20.82 -21.47 19.89
C LYS A 450 -21.60 -20.27 20.44
N ASN A 451 -20.93 -19.18 20.79
CA ASN A 451 -21.55 -17.99 21.39
C ASN A 451 -21.01 -16.72 20.75
N LYS A 452 -21.74 -16.25 19.75
CA LYS A 452 -21.39 -15.03 18.96
C LYS A 452 -21.21 -13.81 19.83
N LYS A 453 -22.15 -13.58 20.78
CA LYS A 453 -22.10 -12.44 21.70
C LYS A 453 -20.87 -12.47 22.61
N ALA A 454 -20.44 -13.67 23.02
CA ALA A 454 -19.26 -13.81 23.88
C ALA A 454 -17.97 -13.56 23.09
N TRP A 455 -17.88 -13.99 21.82
CA TRP A 455 -16.78 -13.65 20.95
C TRP A 455 -16.74 -12.15 20.66
N ALA A 456 -17.87 -11.54 20.27
CA ALA A 456 -17.94 -10.11 20.01
C ALA A 456 -17.49 -9.28 21.23
N ALA A 457 -18.03 -9.57 22.41
CA ALA A 457 -17.66 -8.88 23.65
C ALA A 457 -16.17 -9.04 24.01
N ALA A 458 -15.62 -10.24 23.82
CA ALA A 458 -14.23 -10.53 24.15
C ALA A 458 -13.27 -9.79 23.20
N ILE A 459 -13.55 -9.82 21.91
CA ILE A 459 -12.75 -9.14 20.88
C ILE A 459 -12.79 -7.63 21.07
N GLU A 460 -13.99 -7.04 21.28
CA GLU A 460 -14.13 -5.61 21.58
C GLU A 460 -13.34 -5.23 22.84
N TYR A 461 -13.41 -6.04 23.89
CA TYR A 461 -12.67 -5.77 25.12
C TYR A 461 -11.16 -5.81 24.91
N VAL A 462 -10.65 -6.81 24.18
CA VAL A 462 -9.22 -6.93 23.87
C VAL A 462 -8.78 -5.77 22.96
N TRP A 463 -9.56 -5.44 21.95
CA TRP A 463 -9.31 -4.29 21.07
C TRP A 463 -9.19 -2.98 21.83
N HIS A 464 -10.11 -2.68 22.76
CA HIS A 464 -10.01 -1.51 23.64
C HIS A 464 -8.77 -1.58 24.55
N LYS A 465 -8.41 -2.76 25.02
CA LYS A 465 -7.23 -2.94 25.88
C LYS A 465 -5.93 -2.69 25.13
N LEU A 466 -5.80 -3.20 23.92
CA LEU A 466 -4.63 -2.95 23.08
C LEU A 466 -4.46 -1.45 22.78
N ARG A 467 -5.55 -0.70 22.76
CA ARG A 467 -5.58 0.76 22.56
C ARG A 467 -5.44 1.56 23.87
N ASN A 468 -5.09 0.93 25.00
CA ASN A 468 -5.00 1.55 26.33
C ASN A 468 -6.27 2.30 26.77
N GLU A 469 -7.42 1.97 26.19
CA GLU A 469 -8.68 2.58 26.56
C GLU A 469 -9.20 2.00 27.90
N LYS A 470 -9.66 2.87 28.79
CA LYS A 470 -10.17 2.46 30.11
C LYS A 470 -11.59 1.91 29.97
N VAL A 471 -11.69 0.62 29.75
CA VAL A 471 -12.98 -0.10 29.72
C VAL A 471 -13.02 -1.22 30.77
N SER A 472 -14.19 -1.42 31.39
CA SER A 472 -14.38 -2.52 32.29
C SER A 472 -15.05 -3.72 31.61
N GLN A 473 -14.66 -4.91 32.00
CA GLN A 473 -15.29 -6.16 31.49
C GLN A 473 -16.81 -6.16 31.70
N SER A 474 -17.29 -5.65 32.82
CA SER A 474 -18.71 -5.58 33.12
C SER A 474 -19.48 -4.66 32.17
N LYS A 475 -18.86 -3.52 31.74
CA LYS A 475 -19.48 -2.57 30.80
C LYS A 475 -19.62 -3.19 29.40
N ILE A 476 -18.56 -3.81 28.91
CA ILE A 476 -18.59 -4.45 27.59
C ILE A 476 -19.52 -5.67 27.59
N ALA A 477 -19.41 -6.58 28.60
CA ALA A 477 -20.29 -7.72 28.70
C ALA A 477 -21.77 -7.33 28.78
N GLY A 478 -22.08 -6.24 29.50
CA GLY A 478 -23.43 -5.67 29.56
C GLY A 478 -23.98 -5.20 28.21
N ARG A 479 -23.15 -4.63 27.37
CA ARG A 479 -23.52 -4.20 25.99
C ARG A 479 -24.05 -5.37 25.16
N TYR A 480 -23.42 -6.54 25.27
CA TYR A 480 -23.82 -7.75 24.55
C TYR A 480 -24.81 -8.63 25.31
N GLY A 481 -25.25 -8.21 26.47
CA GLY A 481 -26.21 -8.97 27.30
C GLY A 481 -25.68 -10.29 27.86
N ILE A 482 -24.38 -10.36 28.20
CA ILE A 482 -23.70 -11.51 28.76
C ILE A 482 -23.03 -11.18 30.12
N SER A 483 -22.67 -12.21 30.87
CA SER A 483 -21.91 -12.00 32.12
C SER A 483 -20.43 -11.73 31.86
N ALA A 484 -19.78 -10.91 32.71
CA ALA A 484 -18.35 -10.69 32.68
C ALA A 484 -17.53 -12.00 32.80
N SER A 485 -18.03 -12.95 33.57
CA SER A 485 -17.40 -14.29 33.72
C SER A 485 -17.44 -15.09 32.42
N THR A 486 -18.55 -15.02 31.67
CA THR A 486 -18.66 -15.63 30.32
C THR A 486 -17.68 -15.01 29.38
N MET A 487 -17.64 -13.67 29.29
CA MET A 487 -16.72 -12.93 28.45
C MET A 487 -15.27 -13.26 28.82
N GLY A 488 -14.89 -13.33 30.08
CA GLY A 488 -13.51 -13.58 30.53
C GLY A 488 -12.91 -14.90 30.01
N LYS A 489 -13.73 -15.93 29.79
CA LYS A 489 -13.29 -17.19 29.16
C LYS A 489 -12.89 -16.98 27.70
N TYR A 490 -13.65 -16.18 26.98
CA TYR A 490 -13.37 -15.87 25.56
C TYR A 490 -12.21 -14.88 25.41
N VAL A 491 -12.05 -13.93 26.36
CA VAL A 491 -10.89 -13.02 26.38
C VAL A 491 -9.59 -13.82 26.45
N LYS A 492 -9.52 -14.86 27.29
CA LYS A 492 -8.35 -15.75 27.31
C LYS A 492 -8.12 -16.40 25.94
N SER A 493 -9.19 -16.93 25.34
CA SER A 493 -9.11 -17.58 24.02
C SER A 493 -8.71 -16.62 22.90
N VAL A 494 -9.06 -15.33 22.98
CA VAL A 494 -8.62 -14.29 22.04
C VAL A 494 -7.13 -14.01 22.23
N ASN A 495 -6.68 -13.79 23.46
CA ASN A 495 -5.27 -13.50 23.76
C ASN A 495 -4.35 -14.66 23.36
N ASP A 496 -4.76 -15.91 23.62
CA ASP A 496 -3.98 -17.10 23.25
C ASP A 496 -3.80 -17.27 21.74
N ARG A 497 -4.58 -16.54 20.91
CA ARG A 497 -4.53 -16.59 19.44
C ARG A 497 -3.90 -15.35 18.78
N LEU A 498 -3.76 -14.28 19.55
CA LEU A 498 -3.08 -13.06 19.10
C LEU A 498 -1.60 -13.02 19.54
N GLN A 499 -1.18 -14.01 20.33
CA GLN A 499 0.23 -14.27 20.68
C GLN A 499 0.86 -15.20 19.64
#